data_d4827b8456d98614b31d71651d81cdad
#
_entry.id   d4827b8456d98614b31d71651d81cdad
#
_cell.length_a   1.000
_cell.length_b   1.000
_cell.length_c   1.000
_cell.angle_alpha   90.00
_cell.angle_beta   90.00
_cell.angle_gamma   90.00
#
_symmetry.space_group_name_H-M   'P 1'
#
loop_
_entity.id
_entity.type
_entity.pdbx_description
1 polymer ?
#
loop_
_entity_poly.entity_id
_entity_poly.type
_entity_poly.pdbx_seq_one_letter_code
_entity_poly.pdbx_strand_id
1 'polypeptide(L)'
;MRVLRASLFVALVVLPLAPALARAAGYDELGTLERGAVDAALAARGLALDPMPEGKVVGFVHVVNLDVFQPSDGRLLEWFNHFHRTSREQYVRRESLLLPGMAYDLKLADETMRNLRNRTTYSANDPPVSSIVAMVAVQTIDPGTVDILIVTRDVWSLRLNSDWLFGLFSRDIPSFSASLSENNLFGWRKQPALAFVMNDGDMWLGPNYIDPNVLGTRLRLTAAFYEIWERKIGELAAGPREGSASWLRLEYPLYALARRWGGFIDASYTTRVARTIVGPGGYLSSPTLSRYLPSPSAQTGGSCVVPNGGASDPYPTLTADCAYRSRVGGVTSGVTRSFPSTWLVQRVTAGNEFGLNRRSFLPSFPADPNLRASFTAYEFGPSERTSSLYLQYEAFTPRYHTYRNLDSFDLGEDQRLGPWVTLKFGRASTLLGSEADFFPFKTEAHVNLGILGGFQSIGASWEARVYDHGFGDQLIRGQLWAATPVLARTLRVVASGQVGLMADNKHRDRVYVGWAEGLRGYPIHTFYGYNSYLAHIEVRSMAFSLWSLRVGGLLFADAGHAADSWQGLAFYDTAGAGLRVLIPQLNADVLRCDWGVPLRDYLVGGVPEVRSGLRNSLAYCGFRQAF
;
A
#
# COMPACT_ATOMS: atom_id res chain seq x y z
N MET A 1 1.61 43.20 1.50
CA MET A 1 2.39 42.84 0.30
C MET A 1 3.86 42.74 0.68
N ARG A 2 4.35 41.57 0.99
CA ARG A 2 5.76 41.14 0.91
C ARG A 2 5.74 39.65 0.67
N VAL A 3 6.02 39.30 -0.57
CA VAL A 3 6.15 37.93 -1.06
C VAL A 3 7.46 37.38 -0.51
N LEU A 4 7.39 36.43 0.40
CA LEU A 4 8.56 35.66 0.82
C LEU A 4 8.91 34.68 -0.33
N ARG A 5 9.98 35.03 -1.05
CA ARG A 5 10.67 34.07 -1.95
C ARG A 5 11.41 33.06 -1.08
N ALA A 6 10.79 31.93 -0.83
CA ALA A 6 11.47 30.77 -0.30
C ALA A 6 11.96 29.92 -1.48
N SER A 7 13.16 30.21 -1.96
CA SER A 7 13.90 29.34 -2.87
C SER A 7 14.44 28.18 -2.05
N LEU A 8 13.74 27.04 -2.06
CA LEU A 8 14.22 25.82 -1.47
C LEU A 8 15.26 25.20 -2.43
N PHE A 9 16.53 25.53 -2.22
CA PHE A 9 17.66 24.79 -2.79
C PHE A 9 17.75 23.47 -2.03
N VAL A 10 17.25 22.38 -2.61
CA VAL A 10 17.60 21.04 -2.17
C VAL A 10 19.03 20.77 -2.67
N ALA A 11 20.00 21.08 -1.83
CA ALA A 11 21.38 20.67 -2.05
C ALA A 11 21.43 19.15 -1.81
N LEU A 12 21.48 18.39 -2.90
CA LEU A 12 21.76 16.96 -2.86
C LEU A 12 23.22 16.76 -2.42
N VAL A 13 23.45 16.61 -1.13
CA VAL A 13 24.77 16.23 -0.61
C VAL A 13 25.01 14.78 -0.97
N VAL A 14 25.67 14.55 -2.08
CA VAL A 14 26.23 13.24 -2.46
C VAL A 14 27.46 13.02 -1.60
N LEU A 15 27.26 12.46 -0.40
CA LEU A 15 28.36 11.87 0.37
C LEU A 15 28.84 10.61 -0.38
N PRO A 16 30.15 10.47 -0.67
CA PRO A 16 30.70 9.23 -1.19
C PRO A 16 30.60 8.17 -0.09
N LEU A 17 29.56 7.36 -0.15
CA LEU A 17 29.48 6.13 0.66
C LEU A 17 30.60 5.20 0.15
N ALA A 18 31.57 4.94 1.01
CA ALA A 18 32.58 3.92 0.78
C ALA A 18 31.89 2.61 0.35
N PRO A 19 32.43 1.87 -0.63
CA PRO A 19 31.84 0.62 -1.07
C PRO A 19 31.90 -0.36 0.08
N ALA A 20 30.78 -0.55 0.78
CA ALA A 20 30.59 -1.76 1.56
C ALA A 20 30.69 -2.90 0.55
N LEU A 21 31.67 -3.76 0.69
CA LEU A 21 31.83 -4.98 -0.08
C LEU A 21 30.48 -5.69 -0.11
N ALA A 22 29.82 -5.68 -1.27
CA ALA A 22 28.62 -6.44 -1.50
C ALA A 22 29.04 -7.92 -1.39
N ARG A 23 28.86 -8.51 -0.23
CA ARG A 23 28.88 -9.97 -0.06
C ARG A 23 27.62 -10.48 -0.76
N ALA A 24 27.85 -11.37 -1.63
CA ALA A 24 26.81 -12.05 -2.37
C ALA A 24 25.91 -12.87 -1.45
N ALA A 25 24.62 -12.92 -1.77
CA ALA A 25 23.69 -13.83 -1.13
C ALA A 25 24.12 -15.27 -1.41
N GLY A 26 25.04 -15.74 -0.58
CA GLY A 26 25.46 -17.12 -0.53
C GLY A 26 24.58 -17.89 0.46
N TYR A 27 24.76 -19.19 0.52
CA TYR A 27 24.13 -20.06 1.49
C TYR A 27 24.18 -19.52 2.94
N ASP A 28 25.28 -18.85 3.31
CA ASP A 28 25.51 -18.28 4.65
C ASP A 28 24.55 -17.11 4.99
N GLU A 29 23.99 -16.46 4.00
CA GLU A 29 23.03 -15.35 4.18
C GLU A 29 21.59 -15.81 4.28
N LEU A 30 21.30 -17.09 4.00
CA LEU A 30 19.97 -17.67 4.12
C LEU A 30 19.52 -17.71 5.58
N GLY A 31 18.22 -17.54 5.81
CA GLY A 31 17.59 -17.74 7.12
C GLY A 31 17.55 -19.20 7.54
N THR A 32 17.24 -19.45 8.81
CA THR A 32 17.16 -20.82 9.34
C THR A 32 16.19 -21.70 8.57
N LEU A 33 15.02 -21.17 8.20
CA LEU A 33 14.02 -21.91 7.43
C LEU A 33 14.50 -22.18 6.01
N GLU A 34 15.13 -21.21 5.37
CA GLU A 34 15.66 -21.33 4.01
C GLU A 34 16.81 -22.33 3.96
N ARG A 35 17.77 -22.27 4.92
CA ARG A 35 18.89 -23.23 5.02
C ARG A 35 18.38 -24.66 5.21
N GLY A 36 17.48 -24.88 6.14
CA GLY A 36 16.93 -26.21 6.37
C GLY A 36 16.26 -26.80 5.13
N ALA A 37 15.57 -25.97 4.33
CA ALA A 37 14.97 -26.40 3.07
C ALA A 37 16.03 -26.74 2.01
N VAL A 38 17.10 -25.94 1.91
CA VAL A 38 18.22 -26.20 1.00
C VAL A 38 18.96 -27.47 1.39
N ASP A 39 19.30 -27.65 2.68
CA ASP A 39 20.01 -28.84 3.16
C ASP A 39 19.23 -30.12 2.87
N ALA A 40 17.92 -30.10 3.13
CA ALA A 40 17.06 -31.22 2.80
C ALA A 40 17.03 -31.51 1.30
N ALA A 41 16.97 -30.48 0.46
CA ALA A 41 16.95 -30.63 -1.00
C ALA A 41 18.30 -31.14 -1.55
N LEU A 42 19.42 -30.68 -1.01
CA LEU A 42 20.78 -31.15 -1.35
C LEU A 42 20.94 -32.63 -0.97
N ALA A 43 20.59 -32.98 0.27
CA ALA A 43 20.69 -34.36 0.77
C ALA A 43 19.84 -35.34 -0.06
N ALA A 44 18.58 -34.97 -0.38
CA ALA A 44 17.68 -35.79 -1.17
C ALA A 44 18.16 -36.07 -2.60
N ARG A 45 19.06 -35.23 -3.13
CA ARG A 45 19.59 -35.34 -4.49
C ARG A 45 21.07 -35.71 -4.57
N GLY A 46 21.74 -35.85 -3.43
CA GLY A 46 23.19 -36.12 -3.38
C GLY A 46 24.01 -34.98 -4.00
N LEU A 47 23.50 -33.72 -3.90
CA LEU A 47 24.19 -32.53 -4.42
C LEU A 47 25.04 -31.87 -3.34
N ALA A 48 26.13 -31.21 -3.73
CA ALA A 48 27.01 -30.45 -2.85
C ALA A 48 27.08 -28.99 -3.32
N LEU A 49 27.20 -28.07 -2.36
CA LEU A 49 27.37 -26.65 -2.64
C LEU A 49 28.69 -26.37 -3.37
N ASP A 50 28.63 -25.50 -4.36
CA ASP A 50 29.85 -24.97 -5.00
C ASP A 50 30.30 -23.70 -4.24
N PRO A 51 31.50 -23.73 -3.60
CA PRO A 51 31.99 -22.59 -2.83
C PRO A 51 32.50 -21.43 -3.71
N MET A 52 32.78 -21.66 -4.99
CA MET A 52 33.33 -20.68 -5.91
C MET A 52 32.64 -20.75 -7.28
N PRO A 53 31.34 -20.42 -7.37
CA PRO A 53 30.58 -20.56 -8.61
C PRO A 53 30.80 -19.44 -9.62
N GLU A 54 31.32 -18.29 -9.18
CA GLU A 54 31.40 -17.07 -10.00
C GLU A 54 32.21 -17.30 -11.29
N GLY A 55 31.62 -16.93 -12.41
CA GLY A 55 32.23 -17.06 -13.74
C GLY A 55 32.17 -18.46 -14.36
N LYS A 56 31.81 -19.52 -13.61
CA LYS A 56 31.60 -20.85 -14.20
C LYS A 56 30.39 -20.87 -15.10
N VAL A 57 30.38 -21.76 -16.09
CA VAL A 57 29.25 -21.89 -17.02
C VAL A 57 28.09 -22.61 -16.31
N VAL A 58 26.91 -22.01 -16.36
CA VAL A 58 25.68 -22.64 -15.84
C VAL A 58 25.32 -23.85 -16.70
N GLY A 59 25.27 -25.03 -16.10
CA GLY A 59 24.86 -26.26 -16.72
C GLY A 59 23.34 -26.43 -16.69
N PHE A 60 22.81 -26.85 -15.57
CA PHE A 60 21.39 -27.10 -15.40
C PHE A 60 20.77 -26.28 -14.27
N VAL A 61 19.45 -26.00 -14.38
CA VAL A 61 18.68 -25.35 -13.32
C VAL A 61 17.72 -26.36 -12.72
N HIS A 62 18.05 -26.84 -11.54
CA HIS A 62 17.21 -27.72 -10.74
C HIS A 62 16.18 -26.88 -9.98
N VAL A 63 14.93 -27.31 -9.98
CA VAL A 63 13.86 -26.68 -9.19
C VAL A 63 13.31 -27.70 -8.20
N VAL A 64 13.23 -27.30 -6.95
CA VAL A 64 12.58 -28.05 -5.87
C VAL A 64 11.49 -27.17 -5.29
N ASN A 65 10.26 -27.51 -5.59
CA ASN A 65 9.12 -26.83 -4.98
C ASN A 65 8.53 -27.75 -3.89
N LEU A 66 8.72 -27.34 -2.64
CA LEU A 66 8.30 -28.11 -1.47
C LEU A 66 6.80 -27.93 -1.23
N ASP A 67 6.18 -28.97 -0.71
CA ASP A 67 4.81 -28.89 -0.22
C ASP A 67 4.68 -27.88 0.93
N VAL A 68 3.48 -27.35 1.09
CA VAL A 68 3.15 -26.35 2.11
C VAL A 68 3.45 -26.90 3.51
N PHE A 69 2.87 -28.06 3.82
CA PHE A 69 3.07 -28.74 5.10
C PHE A 69 4.09 -29.87 4.96
N GLN A 70 5.05 -29.87 5.87
CA GLN A 70 6.10 -30.88 5.93
C GLN A 70 5.70 -32.01 6.91
N PRO A 71 6.28 -33.21 6.83
CA PRO A 71 6.04 -34.27 7.81
C PRO A 71 6.27 -33.84 9.26
N SER A 72 7.18 -32.88 9.48
CA SER A 72 7.44 -32.28 10.79
C SER A 72 6.27 -31.46 11.35
N ASP A 73 5.37 -30.98 10.51
CA ASP A 73 4.19 -30.19 10.90
C ASP A 73 3.06 -31.10 11.44
N GLY A 74 3.18 -32.42 11.28
CA GLY A 74 2.24 -33.42 11.78
C GLY A 74 1.25 -33.91 10.72
N ARG A 75 0.78 -35.14 10.89
CA ARG A 75 -0.05 -35.87 9.88
C ARG A 75 -1.35 -35.15 9.49
N LEU A 76 -1.97 -34.44 10.42
CA LEU A 76 -3.20 -33.69 10.13
C LEU A 76 -2.93 -32.52 9.17
N LEU A 77 -1.88 -31.77 9.39
CA LEU A 77 -1.51 -30.65 8.52
C LEU A 77 -0.98 -31.17 7.17
N GLU A 78 -0.19 -32.22 7.16
CA GLU A 78 0.30 -32.85 5.93
C GLU A 78 -0.86 -33.34 5.04
N TRP A 79 -1.95 -33.86 5.63
CA TRP A 79 -3.14 -34.28 4.90
C TRP A 79 -3.76 -33.13 4.07
N PHE A 80 -3.67 -31.87 4.51
CA PHE A 80 -4.17 -30.73 3.75
C PHE A 80 -3.43 -30.53 2.42
N ASN A 81 -2.18 -31.01 2.26
CA ASN A 81 -1.48 -30.96 0.97
C ASN A 81 -2.27 -31.58 -0.19
N HIS A 82 -3.20 -32.51 0.09
CA HIS A 82 -4.08 -33.09 -0.94
C HIS A 82 -5.01 -32.06 -1.60
N PHE A 83 -5.29 -30.96 -0.93
CA PHE A 83 -6.14 -29.87 -1.44
C PHE A 83 -5.33 -28.71 -2.04
N HIS A 84 -4.00 -28.80 -2.00
CA HIS A 84 -3.10 -27.81 -2.56
C HIS A 84 -2.40 -28.36 -3.81
N ARG A 85 -2.25 -27.49 -4.82
CA ARG A 85 -1.40 -27.76 -5.99
C ARG A 85 -0.16 -26.89 -5.90
N THR A 86 1.01 -27.51 -5.80
CA THR A 86 2.28 -26.78 -5.84
C THR A 86 2.46 -26.03 -7.15
N SER A 87 3.14 -24.90 -7.10
CA SER A 87 3.47 -24.12 -8.31
C SER A 87 4.22 -24.99 -9.31
N ARG A 88 3.83 -24.93 -10.56
CA ARG A 88 4.49 -25.71 -11.61
C ARG A 88 5.94 -25.26 -11.78
N GLU A 89 6.84 -26.20 -11.91
CA GLU A 89 8.28 -25.97 -12.03
C GLU A 89 8.63 -24.93 -13.11
N GLN A 90 7.93 -24.97 -14.25
CA GLN A 90 8.12 -24.02 -15.34
C GLN A 90 7.96 -22.55 -14.93
N TYR A 91 7.11 -22.24 -13.92
CA TYR A 91 6.93 -20.89 -13.42
C TYR A 91 8.08 -20.46 -12.53
N VAL A 92 8.59 -21.34 -11.69
CA VAL A 92 9.76 -21.09 -10.85
C VAL A 92 11.00 -20.91 -11.74
N ARG A 93 11.21 -21.85 -12.66
CA ARG A 93 12.35 -21.84 -13.60
C ARG A 93 12.36 -20.58 -14.48
N ARG A 94 11.19 -20.12 -14.89
CA ARG A 94 11.06 -18.90 -15.72
C ARG A 94 11.49 -17.62 -14.99
N GLU A 95 11.40 -17.56 -13.68
CA GLU A 95 11.88 -16.42 -12.91
C GLU A 95 13.41 -16.39 -12.78
N SER A 96 14.09 -17.50 -13.08
CA SER A 96 15.56 -17.53 -13.15
C SER A 96 16.06 -16.62 -14.27
N LEU A 97 16.97 -15.73 -13.92
CA LEU A 97 17.70 -14.86 -14.85
C LEU A 97 19.01 -15.51 -15.30
N LEU A 98 19.48 -16.55 -14.59
CA LEU A 98 20.60 -17.40 -14.97
C LEU A 98 20.06 -18.56 -15.80
N LEU A 99 20.50 -18.63 -17.06
CA LEU A 99 20.08 -19.66 -18.01
C LEU A 99 21.27 -20.59 -18.33
N PRO A 100 21.02 -21.86 -18.70
CA PRO A 100 22.06 -22.76 -19.15
C PRO A 100 22.92 -22.15 -20.26
N GLY A 101 24.24 -22.32 -20.16
CA GLY A 101 25.22 -21.75 -21.09
C GLY A 101 25.69 -20.32 -20.75
N MET A 102 25.08 -19.64 -19.80
CA MET A 102 25.56 -18.34 -19.31
C MET A 102 26.67 -18.52 -18.26
N ALA A 103 27.55 -17.53 -18.12
CA ALA A 103 28.41 -17.47 -16.95
C ALA A 103 27.57 -17.18 -15.69
N TYR A 104 27.87 -17.88 -14.60
CA TYR A 104 27.25 -17.60 -13.31
C TYR A 104 27.63 -16.18 -12.86
N ASP A 105 26.64 -15.41 -12.57
CA ASP A 105 26.72 -14.04 -12.02
C ASP A 105 25.82 -13.96 -10.79
N LEU A 106 26.43 -13.67 -9.69
CA LEU A 106 25.81 -13.59 -8.39
C LEU A 106 24.72 -12.52 -8.31
N LYS A 107 24.88 -11.40 -9.02
CA LYS A 107 23.85 -10.34 -9.09
C LYS A 107 22.57 -10.84 -9.76
N LEU A 108 22.70 -11.70 -10.77
CA LEU A 108 21.56 -12.32 -11.42
C LEU A 108 20.89 -13.39 -10.52
N ALA A 109 21.70 -14.09 -9.69
CA ALA A 109 21.17 -15.00 -8.68
C ALA A 109 20.34 -14.24 -7.64
N ASP A 110 20.88 -13.16 -7.08
CA ASP A 110 20.18 -12.29 -6.13
C ASP A 110 18.92 -11.66 -6.72
N GLU A 111 18.99 -11.21 -7.96
CA GLU A 111 17.84 -10.67 -8.65
C GLU A 111 16.77 -11.74 -8.90
N THR A 112 17.17 -12.97 -9.21
CA THR A 112 16.25 -14.10 -9.33
C THR A 112 15.55 -14.38 -8.01
N MET A 113 16.28 -14.41 -6.89
CA MET A 113 15.68 -14.60 -5.57
C MET A 113 14.70 -13.48 -5.22
N ARG A 114 15.06 -12.24 -5.48
CA ARG A 114 14.15 -11.10 -5.33
C ARG A 114 12.88 -11.27 -6.16
N ASN A 115 13.01 -11.64 -7.42
CA ASN A 115 11.85 -11.89 -8.30
C ASN A 115 10.94 -13.00 -7.76
N LEU A 116 11.50 -14.07 -7.22
CA LEU A 116 10.75 -15.19 -6.65
C LEU A 116 10.07 -14.87 -5.30
N ARG A 117 10.74 -14.08 -4.45
CA ARG A 117 10.14 -13.60 -3.19
C ARG A 117 9.05 -12.54 -3.43
N ASN A 118 8.96 -12.04 -4.59
CA ASN A 118 8.59 -10.70 -4.98
C ASN A 118 7.22 -10.19 -4.56
N ARG A 119 7.28 -9.11 -3.79
CA ARG A 119 6.23 -8.13 -3.59
C ARG A 119 6.56 -6.76 -4.21
N THR A 120 7.83 -6.50 -4.51
CA THR A 120 8.33 -5.13 -4.73
C THR A 120 8.45 -4.74 -6.20
N THR A 121 8.54 -5.70 -7.11
CA THR A 121 8.79 -5.39 -8.53
C THR A 121 7.53 -5.02 -9.29
N TYR A 122 6.36 -5.50 -8.88
CA TYR A 122 5.12 -5.33 -9.65
C TYR A 122 3.98 -4.66 -8.87
N SER A 123 3.77 -5.03 -7.62
CA SER A 123 2.78 -4.39 -6.74
C SER A 123 3.04 -4.79 -5.29
N ALA A 124 3.11 -3.83 -4.40
CA ALA A 124 3.21 -4.07 -2.95
C ALA A 124 1.99 -4.83 -2.39
N ASN A 125 0.90 -4.91 -3.16
CA ASN A 125 -0.35 -5.54 -2.75
C ASN A 125 -0.53 -6.98 -3.23
N ASP A 126 0.44 -7.52 -3.99
CA ASP A 126 0.34 -8.91 -4.46
C ASP A 126 0.58 -9.89 -3.32
N PRO A 127 -0.31 -10.84 -3.12
CA PRO A 127 -0.10 -11.87 -2.11
C PRO A 127 1.10 -12.75 -2.51
N PRO A 128 2.00 -13.07 -1.57
CA PRO A 128 3.13 -13.94 -1.85
C PRO A 128 2.63 -15.36 -2.14
N VAL A 129 3.24 -16.01 -3.13
CA VAL A 129 2.94 -17.42 -3.46
C VAL A 129 3.89 -18.37 -2.75
N SER A 130 5.11 -17.93 -2.43
CA SER A 130 6.12 -18.75 -1.76
C SER A 130 6.56 -18.09 -0.46
N SER A 131 6.66 -18.89 0.61
CA SER A 131 7.18 -18.46 1.93
C SER A 131 8.69 -18.65 2.04
N ILE A 132 9.23 -19.66 1.38
CA ILE A 132 10.67 -19.94 1.30
C ILE A 132 11.11 -19.75 -0.14
N VAL A 133 12.19 -19.02 -0.33
CA VAL A 133 12.87 -18.85 -1.61
C VAL A 133 14.36 -18.86 -1.36
N ALA A 134 15.05 -19.85 -1.87
CA ALA A 134 16.49 -19.93 -1.83
C ALA A 134 17.03 -20.37 -3.21
N MET A 135 18.19 -19.85 -3.57
CA MET A 135 18.91 -20.22 -4.77
C MET A 135 20.38 -20.41 -4.41
N VAL A 136 20.92 -21.57 -4.71
CA VAL A 136 22.31 -21.91 -4.43
C VAL A 136 22.96 -22.51 -5.65
N ALA A 137 24.26 -22.36 -5.75
CA ALA A 137 25.10 -22.99 -6.76
C ALA A 137 25.54 -24.36 -6.24
N VAL A 138 25.48 -25.38 -7.09
CA VAL A 138 25.85 -26.74 -6.75
C VAL A 138 26.92 -27.27 -7.70
N GLN A 139 27.82 -28.09 -7.17
CA GLN A 139 28.95 -28.66 -7.92
C GLN A 139 28.45 -29.60 -9.02
N THR A 140 29.18 -29.60 -10.12
CA THR A 140 29.05 -30.57 -11.20
C THR A 140 30.33 -31.42 -11.29
N ILE A 141 30.32 -32.42 -12.14
CA ILE A 141 31.51 -33.27 -12.41
C ILE A 141 32.61 -32.46 -13.11
N ASP A 142 32.22 -31.52 -13.99
CA ASP A 142 33.15 -30.60 -14.67
C ASP A 142 33.44 -29.37 -13.81
N PRO A 143 34.67 -29.12 -13.37
CA PRO A 143 35.02 -27.97 -12.53
C PRO A 143 34.74 -26.60 -13.19
N GLY A 144 34.64 -26.55 -14.52
CA GLY A 144 34.33 -25.33 -15.27
C GLY A 144 32.84 -25.01 -15.34
N THR A 145 31.99 -25.92 -14.88
CA THR A 145 30.54 -25.77 -14.88
C THR A 145 29.99 -25.73 -13.47
N VAL A 146 28.78 -25.21 -13.34
CA VAL A 146 28.01 -25.14 -12.09
C VAL A 146 26.54 -25.32 -12.40
N ASP A 147 25.84 -26.11 -11.61
CA ASP A 147 24.40 -26.19 -11.67
C ASP A 147 23.77 -25.25 -10.65
N ILE A 148 22.53 -24.92 -10.86
CA ILE A 148 21.76 -24.04 -9.98
C ILE A 148 20.65 -24.85 -9.33
N LEU A 149 20.51 -24.75 -8.00
CA LEU A 149 19.40 -25.30 -7.26
C LEU A 149 18.50 -24.18 -6.75
N ILE A 150 17.28 -24.12 -7.22
CA ILE A 150 16.24 -23.21 -6.73
C ILE A 150 15.31 -24.03 -5.84
N VAL A 151 15.20 -23.63 -4.57
CA VAL A 151 14.29 -24.24 -3.60
C VAL A 151 13.21 -23.23 -3.26
N THR A 152 11.96 -23.61 -3.48
CA THR A 152 10.79 -22.81 -3.08
C THR A 152 9.86 -23.63 -2.22
N ARG A 153 9.11 -23.00 -1.33
CA ARG A 153 7.96 -23.59 -0.65
C ARG A 153 6.78 -22.67 -0.86
N ASP A 154 5.73 -23.20 -1.44
CA ASP A 154 4.50 -22.45 -1.59
C ASP A 154 3.86 -22.20 -0.22
N VAL A 155 3.06 -21.14 -0.13
CA VAL A 155 2.14 -20.94 0.97
C VAL A 155 0.79 -21.55 0.60
N TRP A 156 -0.03 -21.82 1.59
CA TRP A 156 -1.39 -22.30 1.38
C TRP A 156 -2.14 -21.38 0.42
N SER A 157 -2.63 -21.93 -0.68
CA SER A 157 -3.14 -21.12 -1.79
C SER A 157 -4.56 -20.61 -1.55
N LEU A 158 -5.43 -21.40 -0.92
CA LEU A 158 -6.77 -20.97 -0.55
C LEU A 158 -6.71 -20.17 0.75
N ARG A 159 -6.98 -18.88 0.67
CA ARG A 159 -6.87 -17.98 1.83
C ARG A 159 -8.17 -17.26 2.10
N LEU A 160 -8.47 -17.14 3.39
CA LEU A 160 -9.45 -16.21 3.92
C LEU A 160 -8.68 -15.12 4.66
N ASN A 161 -8.52 -13.98 4.02
CA ASN A 161 -7.97 -12.79 4.67
C ASN A 161 -9.13 -11.96 5.21
N SER A 162 -8.97 -11.41 6.40
CA SER A 162 -9.96 -10.52 6.98
C SER A 162 -9.28 -9.44 7.80
N ASP A 163 -9.84 -8.23 7.75
CA ASP A 163 -9.43 -7.09 8.55
C ASP A 163 -10.65 -6.59 9.33
N TRP A 164 -10.47 -6.38 10.61
CA TRP A 164 -11.52 -6.03 11.55
C TRP A 164 -11.11 -4.81 12.35
N LEU A 165 -11.96 -3.78 12.35
CA LEU A 165 -11.90 -2.68 13.31
C LEU A 165 -13.14 -2.75 14.18
N PHE A 166 -12.97 -2.79 15.48
CA PHE A 166 -14.06 -2.87 16.43
C PHE A 166 -13.73 -2.17 17.75
N GLY A 167 -14.76 -1.66 18.40
CA GLY A 167 -14.64 -1.14 19.75
C GLY A 167 -14.69 -2.29 20.77
N LEU A 168 -13.70 -2.38 21.67
CA LEU A 168 -13.65 -3.45 22.68
C LEU A 168 -14.84 -3.42 23.64
N PHE A 169 -15.37 -2.26 23.92
CA PHE A 169 -16.46 -2.04 24.86
C PHE A 169 -17.74 -1.50 24.20
N SER A 170 -17.69 -1.23 22.89
CA SER A 170 -18.86 -0.94 22.06
C SER A 170 -19.16 -2.15 21.16
N ARG A 171 -20.39 -2.25 20.67
CA ARG A 171 -20.78 -3.29 19.71
C ARG A 171 -20.58 -2.84 18.26
N ASP A 172 -19.90 -1.71 18.07
CA ASP A 172 -19.74 -1.11 16.76
C ASP A 172 -18.60 -1.76 16.00
N ILE A 173 -18.83 -2.04 14.71
CA ILE A 173 -17.83 -2.50 13.76
C ILE A 173 -17.75 -1.43 12.66
N PRO A 174 -16.89 -0.42 12.82
CA PRO A 174 -16.77 0.66 11.85
C PRO A 174 -16.30 0.18 10.49
N SER A 175 -15.38 -0.78 10.46
CA SER A 175 -14.85 -1.34 9.23
C SER A 175 -14.60 -2.84 9.35
N PHE A 176 -14.94 -3.54 8.28
CA PHE A 176 -14.66 -4.96 8.11
C PHE A 176 -14.35 -5.24 6.65
N SER A 177 -13.30 -5.99 6.39
CA SER A 177 -13.07 -6.56 5.07
C SER A 177 -12.81 -8.06 5.18
N ALA A 178 -13.22 -8.79 4.16
CA ALA A 178 -12.91 -10.20 4.00
C ALA A 178 -12.67 -10.53 2.54
N SER A 179 -11.70 -11.38 2.25
CA SER A 179 -11.49 -11.90 0.91
C SER A 179 -11.18 -13.39 0.94
N LEU A 180 -11.93 -14.14 0.15
CA LEU A 180 -11.63 -15.53 -0.14
C LEU A 180 -10.88 -15.59 -1.46
N SER A 181 -9.66 -16.08 -1.47
CA SER A 181 -8.81 -16.14 -2.65
C SER A 181 -8.14 -17.50 -2.82
N GLU A 182 -8.05 -17.96 -4.06
CA GLU A 182 -7.14 -19.03 -4.47
C GLU A 182 -5.92 -18.39 -5.15
N ASN A 183 -4.74 -18.45 -4.51
CA ASN A 183 -3.57 -17.71 -4.97
C ASN A 183 -2.65 -18.50 -5.90
N ASN A 184 -2.98 -19.76 -6.18
CA ASN A 184 -2.19 -20.63 -7.06
C ASN A 184 -3.07 -21.59 -7.87
N LEU A 185 -4.13 -21.09 -8.47
CA LEU A 185 -5.11 -21.90 -9.20
C LEU A 185 -4.42 -22.88 -10.16
N PHE A 186 -4.60 -24.19 -9.91
CA PHE A 186 -4.00 -25.31 -10.65
C PHE A 186 -2.46 -25.27 -10.77
N GLY A 187 -1.75 -24.59 -9.86
CA GLY A 187 -0.31 -24.41 -9.91
C GLY A 187 0.18 -23.38 -10.94
N TRP A 188 -0.73 -22.58 -11.49
CA TRP A 188 -0.45 -21.57 -12.52
C TRP A 188 -0.23 -20.18 -11.97
N ARG A 189 -0.22 -20.01 -10.64
CA ARG A 189 -0.12 -18.73 -9.95
C ARG A 189 -1.19 -17.72 -10.34
N LYS A 190 -2.31 -18.17 -10.88
CA LYS A 190 -3.48 -17.36 -11.13
C LYS A 190 -4.27 -17.20 -9.84
N GLN A 191 -4.79 -15.99 -9.60
CA GLN A 191 -5.33 -15.62 -8.30
C GLN A 191 -6.75 -15.04 -8.44
N PRO A 192 -7.78 -15.87 -8.60
CA PRO A 192 -9.15 -15.43 -8.42
C PRO A 192 -9.45 -15.18 -6.93
N ALA A 193 -10.22 -14.15 -6.64
CA ALA A 193 -10.70 -13.84 -5.31
C ALA A 193 -12.12 -13.30 -5.35
N LEU A 194 -12.85 -13.48 -4.26
CA LEU A 194 -14.08 -12.77 -3.97
C LEU A 194 -13.82 -11.92 -2.72
N ALA A 195 -14.00 -10.59 -2.84
CA ALA A 195 -13.74 -9.67 -1.75
C ALA A 195 -15.02 -8.95 -1.33
N PHE A 196 -15.16 -8.80 -0.03
CA PHE A 196 -16.18 -8.01 0.63
C PHE A 196 -15.50 -6.94 1.47
N VAL A 197 -15.98 -5.69 1.35
CA VAL A 197 -15.49 -4.56 2.15
C VAL A 197 -16.71 -3.84 2.70
N MET A 198 -16.69 -3.57 3.98
CA MET A 198 -17.71 -2.84 4.69
C MET A 198 -17.04 -1.66 5.40
N ASN A 199 -17.40 -0.46 5.00
CA ASN A 199 -16.96 0.80 5.61
C ASN A 199 -18.17 1.56 6.14
N ASP A 200 -17.92 2.67 6.80
CA ASP A 200 -18.99 3.59 7.13
C ASP A 200 -19.58 4.18 5.85
N GLY A 201 -20.85 3.90 5.62
CA GLY A 201 -21.63 4.43 4.50
C GLY A 201 -21.76 3.54 3.30
N ASP A 202 -20.87 2.58 3.07
CA ASP A 202 -20.98 1.67 1.93
C ASP A 202 -20.50 0.25 2.19
N MET A 203 -21.01 -0.69 1.41
CA MET A 203 -20.58 -2.09 1.32
C MET A 203 -20.24 -2.42 -0.11
N TRP A 204 -19.13 -3.11 -0.30
CA TRP A 204 -18.62 -3.51 -1.60
C TRP A 204 -18.46 -5.02 -1.64
N LEU A 205 -18.95 -5.65 -2.70
CA LEU A 205 -18.73 -7.09 -2.92
C LEU A 205 -18.40 -7.34 -4.38
N GLY A 206 -17.38 -8.13 -4.63
CA GLY A 206 -17.07 -8.46 -6.00
C GLY A 206 -15.84 -9.30 -6.24
N PRO A 207 -15.70 -9.84 -7.45
CA PRO A 207 -14.57 -10.64 -7.86
C PRO A 207 -13.34 -9.78 -8.17
N ASN A 208 -12.17 -10.34 -7.82
CA ASN A 208 -10.86 -9.87 -8.22
C ASN A 208 -10.13 -10.99 -8.94
N TYR A 209 -9.27 -10.64 -9.88
CA TYR A 209 -8.47 -11.60 -10.60
C TYR A 209 -7.07 -11.06 -10.92
N ILE A 210 -6.05 -11.85 -10.61
CA ILE A 210 -4.66 -11.56 -10.99
C ILE A 210 -4.13 -12.73 -11.81
N ASP A 211 -3.62 -12.44 -13.00
CA ASP A 211 -2.87 -13.39 -13.82
C ASP A 211 -1.47 -12.81 -14.09
N PRO A 212 -0.43 -13.27 -13.39
CA PRO A 212 0.92 -12.77 -13.59
C PRO A 212 1.54 -13.22 -14.92
N ASN A 213 0.85 -14.09 -15.66
CA ASN A 213 1.41 -14.79 -16.80
C ASN A 213 0.35 -15.10 -17.88
N VAL A 214 -0.30 -14.08 -18.40
CA VAL A 214 -1.35 -14.23 -19.41
C VAL A 214 -0.84 -15.07 -20.59
N LEU A 215 -1.53 -16.14 -20.91
CA LEU A 215 -1.19 -17.09 -21.99
C LEU A 215 0.27 -17.60 -21.93
N GLY A 216 0.84 -17.72 -20.73
CA GLY A 216 2.22 -18.17 -20.55
C GLY A 216 3.28 -17.12 -20.89
N THR A 217 2.92 -15.88 -21.18
CA THR A 217 3.82 -14.75 -21.43
C THR A 217 4.24 -14.07 -20.12
N ARG A 218 5.02 -12.99 -20.21
CA ARG A 218 5.30 -12.09 -19.09
C ARG A 218 4.25 -10.98 -18.93
N LEU A 219 3.20 -11.05 -19.72
CA LEU A 219 2.10 -10.10 -19.62
C LEU A 219 1.29 -10.39 -18.35
N ARG A 220 1.03 -9.38 -17.57
CA ARG A 220 0.26 -9.44 -16.34
C ARG A 220 -1.09 -8.78 -16.53
N LEU A 221 -2.14 -9.42 -16.05
CA LEU A 221 -3.49 -8.90 -15.98
C LEU A 221 -3.92 -8.79 -14.52
N THR A 222 -4.46 -7.65 -14.14
CA THR A 222 -5.18 -7.49 -12.89
C THR A 222 -6.55 -6.89 -13.20
N ALA A 223 -7.61 -7.46 -12.67
CA ALA A 223 -8.96 -7.00 -12.86
C ALA A 223 -9.74 -7.08 -11.56
N ALA A 224 -10.63 -6.13 -11.33
CA ALA A 224 -11.56 -6.13 -10.21
C ALA A 224 -12.89 -5.55 -10.64
N PHE A 225 -13.97 -6.07 -10.07
CA PHE A 225 -15.31 -5.52 -10.21
C PHE A 225 -16.02 -5.63 -8.88
N TYR A 226 -16.69 -4.55 -8.46
CA TYR A 226 -17.47 -4.51 -7.22
C TYR A 226 -18.83 -3.92 -7.49
N GLU A 227 -19.83 -4.48 -6.87
CA GLU A 227 -21.10 -3.82 -6.62
C GLU A 227 -21.05 -3.08 -5.29
N ILE A 228 -21.76 -1.94 -5.22
CA ILE A 228 -21.74 -1.04 -4.07
C ILE A 228 -23.16 -0.84 -3.59
N TRP A 229 -23.37 -1.06 -2.29
CA TRP A 229 -24.64 -0.86 -1.60
C TRP A 229 -24.47 0.14 -0.46
N GLU A 230 -25.55 0.81 -0.12
CA GLU A 230 -25.62 1.62 1.09
C GLU A 230 -25.39 0.77 2.33
N ARG A 231 -24.70 1.34 3.30
CA ARG A 231 -24.65 0.86 4.67
C ARG A 231 -24.98 2.00 5.61
N LYS A 232 -25.96 1.79 6.46
CA LYS A 232 -26.20 2.68 7.58
C LYS A 232 -25.21 2.37 8.69
N ILE A 233 -24.70 3.42 9.33
CA ILE A 233 -23.73 3.27 10.42
C ILE A 233 -24.36 2.48 11.57
N GLY A 234 -23.60 1.51 12.10
CA GLY A 234 -24.08 0.61 13.16
C GLY A 234 -24.94 -0.56 12.68
N GLU A 235 -25.33 -0.61 11.41
CA GLU A 235 -26.08 -1.73 10.84
C GLU A 235 -25.16 -2.65 10.02
N LEU A 236 -25.43 -3.96 10.07
CA LEU A 236 -24.75 -4.95 9.22
C LEU A 236 -25.53 -5.24 7.94
N ALA A 237 -26.77 -4.79 7.85
CA ALA A 237 -27.62 -5.01 6.68
C ALA A 237 -27.24 -4.07 5.54
N ALA A 238 -27.20 -4.61 4.31
CA ALA A 238 -27.07 -3.81 3.09
C ALA A 238 -28.37 -3.08 2.80
N GLY A 239 -28.28 -1.79 2.49
CA GLY A 239 -29.34 -0.98 1.94
C GLY A 239 -29.47 -1.14 0.42
N PRO A 240 -30.05 -0.15 -0.27
CA PRO A 240 -30.20 -0.17 -1.73
C PRO A 240 -28.84 -0.14 -2.43
N ARG A 241 -28.82 -0.67 -3.67
CA ARG A 241 -27.65 -0.59 -4.55
C ARG A 241 -27.39 0.85 -4.95
N GLU A 242 -26.15 1.29 -4.77
CA GLU A 242 -25.75 2.67 -5.04
C GLU A 242 -24.80 2.82 -6.23
N GLY A 243 -24.21 1.72 -6.69
CA GLY A 243 -23.34 1.80 -7.85
C GLY A 243 -22.45 0.57 -8.05
N SER A 244 -21.32 0.81 -8.68
CA SER A 244 -20.30 -0.21 -8.97
C SER A 244 -18.94 0.43 -9.14
N ALA A 245 -17.89 -0.37 -8.95
CA ALA A 245 -16.51 -0.01 -9.24
C ALA A 245 -15.87 -1.11 -10.09
N SER A 246 -15.03 -0.72 -11.03
CA SER A 246 -14.26 -1.63 -11.86
C SER A 246 -12.85 -1.10 -12.06
N TRP A 247 -11.91 -2.02 -12.16
CA TRP A 247 -10.52 -1.72 -12.46
C TRP A 247 -9.91 -2.82 -13.31
N LEU A 248 -9.11 -2.42 -14.29
CA LEU A 248 -8.41 -3.31 -15.21
C LEU A 248 -7.01 -2.75 -15.46
N ARG A 249 -5.99 -3.58 -15.23
CA ARG A 249 -4.61 -3.26 -15.58
C ARG A 249 -4.01 -4.39 -16.40
N LEU A 250 -3.48 -4.05 -17.55
CA LEU A 250 -2.67 -4.92 -18.39
C LEU A 250 -1.27 -4.33 -18.47
N GLU A 251 -0.24 -5.12 -18.13
CA GLU A 251 1.11 -4.60 -18.08
C GLU A 251 2.13 -5.63 -18.57
N TYR A 252 3.11 -5.17 -19.32
CA TYR A 252 4.34 -5.89 -19.60
C TYR A 252 5.45 -5.26 -18.74
N PRO A 253 5.77 -5.86 -17.58
CA PRO A 253 6.64 -5.25 -16.61
C PRO A 253 8.11 -5.33 -16.99
N LEU A 254 8.93 -4.43 -16.45
CA LEU A 254 10.38 -4.51 -16.48
C LEU A 254 10.86 -5.53 -15.42
N TYR A 255 10.60 -6.82 -15.64
CA TYR A 255 10.82 -7.92 -14.70
C TYR A 255 12.29 -8.21 -14.35
N ALA A 256 13.22 -7.58 -15.03
CA ALA A 256 14.64 -7.61 -14.72
C ALA A 256 15.26 -6.24 -14.94
N LEU A 257 16.29 -5.91 -14.16
CA LEU A 257 17.04 -4.65 -14.29
C LEU A 257 17.61 -4.46 -15.70
N ALA A 258 18.04 -5.55 -16.34
CA ALA A 258 18.58 -5.54 -17.71
C ALA A 258 17.52 -5.30 -18.80
N ARG A 259 16.21 -5.38 -18.47
CA ARG A 259 15.14 -5.17 -19.45
C ARG A 259 15.03 -3.72 -19.85
N ARG A 260 14.85 -3.52 -21.16
CA ARG A 260 14.89 -2.18 -21.77
C ARG A 260 13.51 -1.62 -22.08
N TRP A 261 12.49 -2.46 -22.22
CA TRP A 261 11.15 -2.04 -22.61
C TRP A 261 10.09 -2.65 -21.69
N GLY A 262 9.16 -1.83 -21.30
CA GLY A 262 7.94 -2.19 -20.59
C GLY A 262 6.78 -1.30 -21.03
N GLY A 263 5.58 -1.63 -20.59
CA GLY A 263 4.42 -0.81 -20.91
C GLY A 263 3.18 -1.28 -20.15
N PHE A 264 2.18 -0.41 -20.06
CA PHE A 264 0.95 -0.72 -19.35
C PHE A 264 -0.24 0.07 -19.90
N ILE A 265 -1.42 -0.47 -19.64
CA ILE A 265 -2.71 0.20 -19.73
C ILE A 265 -3.44 -0.06 -18.43
N ASP A 266 -3.90 0.99 -17.79
CA ASP A 266 -4.68 0.97 -16.56
C ASP A 266 -6.00 1.71 -16.82
N ALA A 267 -7.14 1.07 -16.51
CA ALA A 267 -8.45 1.65 -16.69
C ALA A 267 -9.27 1.44 -15.42
N SER A 268 -9.97 2.47 -14.97
CA SER A 268 -10.86 2.38 -13.82
C SER A 268 -12.13 3.16 -14.03
N TYR A 269 -13.23 2.70 -13.42
CA TYR A 269 -14.48 3.43 -13.37
C TYR A 269 -15.25 3.09 -12.10
N THR A 270 -15.66 4.12 -11.38
CA THR A 270 -16.46 3.99 -10.16
C THR A 270 -17.66 4.92 -10.25
N THR A 271 -18.84 4.39 -10.00
CA THR A 271 -20.04 5.18 -9.74
C THR A 271 -20.59 4.81 -8.38
N ARG A 272 -20.82 5.80 -7.52
CA ARG A 272 -21.35 5.58 -6.17
C ARG A 272 -22.08 6.79 -5.65
N VAL A 273 -22.83 6.61 -4.59
CA VAL A 273 -23.26 7.72 -3.74
C VAL A 273 -22.11 8.06 -2.81
N ALA A 274 -21.57 9.25 -2.95
CA ALA A 274 -20.54 9.76 -2.07
C ALA A 274 -21.20 10.48 -0.88
N ARG A 275 -20.70 10.15 0.32
CA ARG A 275 -21.09 10.78 1.59
C ARG A 275 -19.83 11.28 2.26
N THR A 276 -19.90 12.44 2.87
CA THR A 276 -18.81 12.91 3.71
C THR A 276 -19.08 12.39 5.13
N ILE A 277 -18.20 11.53 5.62
CA ILE A 277 -18.31 10.92 6.96
C ILE A 277 -17.31 11.61 7.87
N VAL A 278 -17.71 11.98 9.08
CA VAL A 278 -16.87 12.59 10.09
C VAL A 278 -17.19 12.05 11.46
N GLY A 279 -16.14 11.67 12.17
CA GLY A 279 -16.25 11.17 13.54
C GLY A 279 -16.88 9.80 13.69
N PRO A 280 -16.91 9.28 14.91
CA PRO A 280 -17.52 8.01 15.23
C PRO A 280 -19.05 8.13 15.21
N GLY A 281 -19.66 7.74 14.11
CA GLY A 281 -21.11 7.54 14.04
C GLY A 281 -21.93 8.65 13.38
N GLY A 282 -21.30 9.56 12.61
CA GLY A 282 -22.04 10.60 11.89
C GLY A 282 -21.64 10.79 10.43
N TYR A 283 -22.62 11.02 9.55
CA TYR A 283 -22.35 11.64 8.25
C TYR A 283 -22.19 13.14 8.44
N LEU A 284 -21.18 13.72 7.82
CA LEU A 284 -21.03 15.17 7.92
C LEU A 284 -22.15 15.92 7.25
N SER A 285 -22.69 16.81 8.02
CA SER A 285 -22.89 18.19 7.61
C SER A 285 -21.53 18.85 7.40
N SER A 286 -21.32 19.49 6.26
CA SER A 286 -20.10 20.17 5.87
C SER A 286 -19.20 20.65 7.04
N PRO A 287 -17.88 20.37 7.03
CA PRO A 287 -16.97 20.83 8.09
C PRO A 287 -16.91 22.34 8.25
N THR A 288 -17.21 23.08 7.20
CA THR A 288 -17.32 24.53 7.25
C THR A 288 -18.52 24.97 8.10
N LEU A 289 -19.54 24.13 8.18
CA LEU A 289 -20.79 24.40 8.91
C LEU A 289 -20.75 23.92 10.35
N SER A 290 -20.05 22.86 10.67
CA SER A 290 -19.89 22.40 12.05
C SER A 290 -19.20 23.46 12.95
N ARG A 291 -18.44 24.39 12.36
CA ARG A 291 -17.88 25.56 13.06
C ARG A 291 -18.93 26.60 13.45
N TYR A 292 -20.08 26.59 12.81
CA TYR A 292 -21.11 27.61 12.97
C TYR A 292 -22.40 27.09 13.64
N LEU A 293 -22.52 25.77 13.88
CA LEU A 293 -23.70 25.19 14.48
C LEU A 293 -23.53 24.95 15.97
N PRO A 294 -24.34 25.58 16.82
CA PRO A 294 -24.26 25.42 18.28
C PRO A 294 -24.91 24.14 18.82
N SER A 295 -25.43 23.23 17.98
CA SER A 295 -26.18 22.05 18.48
C SER A 295 -25.75 20.73 17.83
N PRO A 296 -25.38 19.72 18.65
CA PRO A 296 -25.08 18.36 18.18
C PRO A 296 -26.28 17.59 17.61
N SER A 297 -27.50 18.07 17.84
CA SER A 297 -28.75 17.39 17.43
C SER A 297 -29.03 17.44 15.92
N ALA A 298 -28.28 18.25 15.15
CA ALA A 298 -28.38 18.30 13.70
C ALA A 298 -27.59 17.20 12.98
N GLN A 299 -26.86 16.36 13.70
CA GLN A 299 -25.93 15.34 13.16
C GLN A 299 -26.55 13.95 13.03
N THR A 300 -27.76 13.74 13.51
CA THR A 300 -28.43 12.46 13.42
C THR A 300 -29.34 12.41 12.22
N GLY A 301 -29.02 11.56 11.24
CA GLY A 301 -29.95 11.20 10.18
C GLY A 301 -29.55 11.50 8.74
N GLY A 302 -28.27 11.72 8.43
CA GLY A 302 -27.81 11.87 7.03
C GLY A 302 -28.13 13.21 6.39
N SER A 303 -28.53 14.21 7.16
CA SER A 303 -28.89 15.55 6.68
C SER A 303 -27.76 16.54 6.88
N CYS A 304 -27.43 17.28 5.84
CA CYS A 304 -26.53 18.43 5.88
C CYS A 304 -27.28 19.72 6.19
N VAL A 305 -26.63 20.59 6.93
CA VAL A 305 -27.04 21.99 7.06
C VAL A 305 -26.20 22.82 6.11
N VAL A 306 -26.82 23.47 5.15
CA VAL A 306 -26.15 24.31 4.14
C VAL A 306 -26.58 25.76 4.35
N PRO A 307 -25.65 26.76 4.36
CA PRO A 307 -26.02 28.16 4.47
C PRO A 307 -26.85 28.60 3.28
N ASN A 308 -27.94 29.31 3.52
CA ASN A 308 -28.87 29.76 2.47
C ASN A 308 -28.41 31.05 1.75
N GLY A 309 -27.18 31.49 1.96
CA GLY A 309 -26.58 32.58 1.16
C GLY A 309 -27.27 33.95 1.26
N GLY A 310 -28.20 34.16 2.18
CA GLY A 310 -28.85 35.45 2.42
C GLY A 310 -27.97 36.36 3.26
N ALA A 311 -27.72 37.57 2.79
CA ALA A 311 -26.81 38.54 3.41
C ALA A 311 -27.23 39.05 4.81
N SER A 312 -28.42 38.72 5.28
CA SER A 312 -29.00 39.21 6.54
C SER A 312 -29.18 38.15 7.64
N ASP A 313 -29.01 36.87 7.33
CA ASP A 313 -29.07 35.80 8.32
C ASP A 313 -27.82 34.94 8.22
N PRO A 314 -26.90 35.00 9.17
CA PRO A 314 -25.66 34.21 9.11
C PRO A 314 -25.90 32.68 9.20
N TYR A 315 -27.12 32.20 9.50
CA TYR A 315 -27.38 30.77 9.74
C TYR A 315 -28.77 30.28 9.31
N PRO A 316 -29.19 30.45 8.04
CA PRO A 316 -30.42 29.81 7.61
C PRO A 316 -30.21 28.31 7.47
N THR A 317 -30.89 27.57 8.28
CA THR A 317 -30.80 26.12 8.35
C THR A 317 -31.70 25.48 7.32
N LEU A 318 -31.17 25.12 6.18
CA LEU A 318 -31.79 24.15 5.27
C LEU A 318 -31.11 22.78 5.48
N THR A 319 -31.89 21.79 5.83
CA THR A 319 -31.40 20.41 5.97
C THR A 319 -31.51 19.71 4.61
N ALA A 320 -30.43 19.11 4.14
CA ALA A 320 -30.40 18.28 2.94
C ALA A 320 -29.51 17.08 3.17
N ASP A 321 -29.76 16.00 2.44
CA ASP A 321 -28.86 14.85 2.45
C ASP A 321 -27.49 15.26 1.94
N CYS A 322 -26.45 15.02 2.74
CA CYS A 322 -25.05 15.30 2.39
C CYS A 322 -24.48 14.30 1.39
N ALA A 323 -25.32 13.76 0.55
CA ALA A 323 -24.95 12.73 -0.40
C ALA A 323 -25.13 13.24 -1.83
N TYR A 324 -24.24 12.78 -2.68
CA TYR A 324 -24.29 13.09 -4.11
C TYR A 324 -23.81 11.91 -4.95
N ARG A 325 -24.23 11.85 -6.20
CA ARG A 325 -23.73 10.87 -7.16
C ARG A 325 -22.33 11.26 -7.61
N SER A 326 -21.36 10.43 -7.35
CA SER A 326 -19.98 10.54 -7.84
C SER A 326 -19.74 9.52 -8.95
N ARG A 327 -19.15 9.96 -10.06
CA ARG A 327 -18.68 9.11 -11.16
C ARG A 327 -17.25 9.51 -11.43
N VAL A 328 -16.33 8.62 -11.12
CA VAL A 328 -14.89 8.83 -11.32
C VAL A 328 -14.37 7.71 -12.19
N GLY A 329 -13.58 8.04 -13.17
CA GLY A 329 -12.97 7.04 -14.03
C GLY A 329 -11.76 7.61 -14.75
N GLY A 330 -10.99 6.73 -15.35
CA GLY A 330 -9.84 7.15 -16.12
C GLY A 330 -9.18 6.00 -16.85
N VAL A 331 -8.36 6.37 -17.80
CA VAL A 331 -7.47 5.46 -18.52
C VAL A 331 -6.09 6.09 -18.53
N THR A 332 -5.13 5.35 -18.04
CA THR A 332 -3.71 5.74 -18.12
C THR A 332 -2.96 4.68 -18.90
N SER A 333 -2.15 5.08 -19.85
CA SER A 333 -1.26 4.15 -20.54
C SER A 333 0.15 4.72 -20.67
N GLY A 334 1.13 3.85 -20.84
CA GLY A 334 2.50 4.28 -21.02
C GLY A 334 3.41 3.20 -21.56
N VAL A 335 4.41 3.64 -22.30
CA VAL A 335 5.54 2.82 -22.77
C VAL A 335 6.81 3.33 -22.10
N THR A 336 7.53 2.41 -21.47
CA THR A 336 8.74 2.72 -20.71
C THR A 336 9.97 2.21 -21.43
N ARG A 337 10.97 3.08 -21.59
CA ARG A 337 12.31 2.72 -21.98
C ARG A 337 13.23 2.78 -20.76
N SER A 338 13.91 1.69 -20.46
CA SER A 338 14.90 1.60 -19.37
C SER A 338 16.32 1.64 -19.92
N PHE A 339 17.19 2.34 -19.22
CA PHE A 339 18.62 2.47 -19.44
C PHE A 339 19.36 1.94 -18.21
N PRO A 340 19.58 0.62 -18.14
CA PRO A 340 20.22 0.02 -16.99
C PRO A 340 21.73 0.29 -16.95
N SER A 341 22.26 0.59 -15.78
CA SER A 341 23.67 0.52 -15.49
C SER A 341 23.92 -0.08 -14.11
N THR A 342 25.15 -0.38 -13.76
CA THR A 342 25.52 -1.02 -12.50
C THR A 342 25.35 -0.12 -11.27
N TRP A 343 25.32 1.19 -11.47
CA TRP A 343 25.23 2.17 -10.39
C TRP A 343 23.95 3.02 -10.43
N LEU A 344 23.31 3.14 -11.59
CA LEU A 344 22.09 3.92 -11.77
C LEU A 344 21.23 3.29 -12.87
N VAL A 345 19.98 3.02 -12.56
CA VAL A 345 18.96 2.69 -13.57
C VAL A 345 18.14 3.93 -13.85
N GLN A 346 17.99 4.26 -15.11
CA GLN A 346 17.16 5.38 -15.55
C GLN A 346 16.03 4.83 -16.43
N ARG A 347 14.83 5.39 -16.28
CA ARG A 347 13.66 5.01 -17.06
C ARG A 347 12.95 6.25 -17.56
N VAL A 348 12.51 6.20 -18.79
CA VAL A 348 11.68 7.24 -19.40
C VAL A 348 10.38 6.57 -19.84
N THR A 349 9.26 7.08 -19.36
CA THR A 349 7.92 6.63 -19.75
C THR A 349 7.22 7.75 -20.48
N ALA A 350 6.73 7.47 -21.68
CA ALA A 350 5.82 8.36 -22.42
C ALA A 350 4.45 7.72 -22.46
N GLY A 351 3.41 8.53 -22.24
CA GLY A 351 2.06 7.99 -22.16
C GLY A 351 0.97 9.06 -22.22
N ASN A 352 -0.25 8.59 -22.07
CA ASN A 352 -1.42 9.44 -21.97
C ASN A 352 -2.22 9.12 -20.70
N GLU A 353 -2.95 10.11 -20.23
CA GLU A 353 -3.80 10.05 -19.05
C GLU A 353 -5.13 10.74 -19.37
N PHE A 354 -6.21 9.97 -19.27
CA PHE A 354 -7.57 10.47 -19.38
C PHE A 354 -8.26 10.31 -18.04
N GLY A 355 -8.86 11.37 -17.53
CA GLY A 355 -9.59 11.40 -16.26
C GLY A 355 -10.99 11.96 -16.44
N LEU A 356 -11.94 11.38 -15.74
CA LEU A 356 -13.32 11.82 -15.64
C LEU A 356 -13.71 11.88 -14.17
N ASN A 357 -14.14 13.05 -13.71
CA ASN A 357 -14.76 13.24 -12.40
C ASN A 357 -16.09 13.99 -12.61
N ARG A 358 -17.19 13.30 -12.43
CA ARG A 358 -18.54 13.88 -12.58
C ARG A 358 -19.30 13.74 -11.27
N ARG A 359 -19.79 14.85 -10.78
CA ARG A 359 -20.62 14.92 -9.58
C ARG A 359 -22.00 15.45 -9.95
N SER A 360 -23.03 14.89 -9.36
CA SER A 360 -24.41 15.32 -9.61
C SER A 360 -25.28 15.13 -8.37
N PHE A 361 -26.25 15.99 -8.19
CA PHE A 361 -27.23 15.85 -7.12
C PHE A 361 -28.01 14.54 -7.25
N LEU A 362 -28.37 13.96 -6.13
CA LEU A 362 -29.34 12.87 -6.10
C LEU A 362 -30.75 13.39 -6.44
N PRO A 363 -31.65 12.54 -6.94
CA PRO A 363 -33.04 12.92 -7.15
C PRO A 363 -33.77 13.40 -5.88
N SER A 364 -33.33 12.88 -4.71
CA SER A 364 -33.84 13.28 -3.39
C SER A 364 -33.34 14.64 -2.92
N PHE A 365 -32.31 15.22 -3.57
CA PHE A 365 -31.76 16.50 -3.16
C PHE A 365 -32.73 17.65 -3.52
N PRO A 366 -33.00 18.60 -2.61
CA PRO A 366 -33.93 19.70 -2.85
C PRO A 366 -33.65 20.47 -4.14
N ALA A 367 -34.70 20.92 -4.81
CA ALA A 367 -34.59 21.65 -6.08
C ALA A 367 -34.19 23.13 -5.89
N ASP A 368 -34.16 23.64 -4.66
CA ASP A 368 -33.84 25.02 -4.33
C ASP A 368 -32.50 25.46 -4.95
N PRO A 369 -32.45 26.48 -5.82
CA PRO A 369 -31.23 26.92 -6.49
C PRO A 369 -30.16 27.46 -5.52
N ASN A 370 -30.56 28.13 -4.44
CA ASN A 370 -29.63 28.72 -3.46
C ASN A 370 -28.95 27.62 -2.65
N LEU A 371 -29.74 26.61 -2.23
CA LEU A 371 -29.22 25.45 -1.54
C LEU A 371 -28.23 24.68 -2.42
N ARG A 372 -28.58 24.46 -3.69
CA ARG A 372 -27.68 23.79 -4.66
C ARG A 372 -26.40 24.60 -4.91
N ALA A 373 -26.52 25.92 -5.05
CA ALA A 373 -25.34 26.79 -5.20
C ALA A 373 -24.41 26.72 -3.98
N SER A 374 -24.98 26.80 -2.78
CA SER A 374 -24.22 26.69 -1.53
C SER A 374 -23.56 25.32 -1.38
N PHE A 375 -24.31 24.25 -1.63
CA PHE A 375 -23.73 22.91 -1.57
C PHE A 375 -22.61 22.71 -2.61
N THR A 376 -22.77 23.23 -3.81
CA THR A 376 -21.74 23.24 -4.85
C THR A 376 -20.51 24.04 -4.40
N ALA A 377 -20.72 25.17 -3.72
CA ALA A 377 -19.64 26.00 -3.26
C ALA A 377 -18.80 25.36 -2.14
N TYR A 378 -19.40 24.53 -1.30
CA TYR A 378 -18.75 23.98 -0.09
C TYR A 378 -18.42 22.50 -0.16
N GLU A 379 -19.22 21.67 -0.80
CA GLU A 379 -19.08 20.21 -0.81
C GLU A 379 -18.74 19.64 -2.18
N PHE A 380 -19.33 20.16 -3.26
CA PHE A 380 -18.97 19.72 -4.60
C PHE A 380 -17.63 20.30 -5.01
N GLY A 381 -16.64 19.45 -5.22
CA GLY A 381 -15.56 19.84 -6.10
C GLY A 381 -16.06 19.93 -7.56
N PRO A 382 -15.36 20.63 -8.44
CA PRO A 382 -15.76 20.78 -9.83
C PRO A 382 -15.84 19.41 -10.52
N SER A 383 -16.88 19.26 -11.37
CA SER A 383 -16.89 18.16 -12.32
C SER A 383 -15.91 18.48 -13.44
N GLU A 384 -15.06 17.55 -13.77
CA GLU A 384 -13.96 17.78 -14.71
C GLU A 384 -13.71 16.55 -15.59
N ARG A 385 -13.35 16.80 -16.82
CA ARG A 385 -12.73 15.83 -17.72
C ARG A 385 -11.35 16.34 -18.08
N THR A 386 -10.34 15.50 -17.88
CA THR A 386 -8.96 15.79 -18.19
C THR A 386 -8.43 14.83 -19.24
N SER A 387 -7.63 15.32 -20.15
CA SER A 387 -6.90 14.51 -21.11
C SER A 387 -5.52 15.11 -21.32
N SER A 388 -4.48 14.34 -21.01
CA SER A 388 -3.11 14.81 -21.05
C SER A 388 -2.16 13.79 -21.67
N LEU A 389 -1.14 14.28 -22.35
CA LEU A 389 0.05 13.52 -22.64
C LEU A 389 1.07 13.78 -21.54
N TYR A 390 1.87 12.77 -21.18
CA TYR A 390 2.88 12.93 -20.15
C TYR A 390 4.21 12.27 -20.51
N LEU A 391 5.27 12.79 -19.92
CA LEU A 391 6.57 12.21 -19.87
C LEU A 391 6.98 12.04 -18.41
N GLN A 392 7.44 10.84 -18.04
CA GLN A 392 7.93 10.55 -16.69
C GLN A 392 9.38 10.07 -16.78
N TYR A 393 10.23 10.65 -15.96
CA TYR A 393 11.60 10.20 -15.73
C TYR A 393 11.67 9.57 -14.33
N GLU A 394 12.29 8.40 -14.25
CA GLU A 394 12.59 7.69 -13.00
C GLU A 394 14.09 7.37 -12.99
N ALA A 395 14.75 7.59 -11.85
CA ALA A 395 16.13 7.18 -11.64
C ALA A 395 16.32 6.60 -10.24
N PHE A 396 17.07 5.50 -10.15
CA PHE A 396 17.35 4.86 -8.86
C PHE A 396 18.65 4.06 -8.88
N THR A 397 19.24 3.89 -7.69
CA THR A 397 20.38 2.98 -7.52
C THR A 397 19.88 1.53 -7.42
N PRO A 398 20.42 0.59 -8.23
CA PRO A 398 20.03 -0.82 -8.19
C PRO A 398 20.80 -1.59 -7.10
N ARG A 399 20.84 -1.05 -5.89
CA ARG A 399 21.49 -1.67 -4.73
C ARG A 399 20.43 -2.19 -3.79
N TYR A 400 20.51 -3.46 -3.43
CA TYR A 400 19.56 -4.12 -2.55
C TYR A 400 20.28 -4.73 -1.36
N HIS A 401 19.57 -4.82 -0.25
CA HIS A 401 20.01 -5.54 0.95
C HIS A 401 18.81 -6.34 1.49
N THR A 402 19.04 -7.59 1.81
CA THR A 402 18.02 -8.45 2.40
C THR A 402 18.04 -8.31 3.91
N TYR A 403 17.00 -7.69 4.43
CA TYR A 403 16.75 -7.60 5.86
C TYR A 403 15.94 -8.80 6.35
N ARG A 404 15.81 -8.93 7.66
CA ARG A 404 14.92 -9.87 8.33
C ARG A 404 14.27 -9.19 9.52
N ASN A 405 13.06 -9.59 9.83
CA ASN A 405 12.32 -9.05 10.98
C ASN A 405 12.06 -7.52 10.89
N LEU A 406 11.90 -6.95 9.71
CA LEU A 406 11.37 -5.59 9.54
C LEU A 406 9.84 -5.61 9.60
N ASP A 407 9.22 -6.32 8.67
CA ASP A 407 7.76 -6.44 8.52
C ASP A 407 7.24 -7.85 8.75
N SER A 408 8.09 -8.86 8.60
CA SER A 408 7.78 -10.27 8.87
C SER A 408 8.70 -10.82 9.96
N PHE A 409 8.59 -12.12 10.21
CA PHE A 409 9.47 -12.84 11.12
C PHE A 409 10.31 -13.87 10.36
N ASP A 410 11.64 -13.74 10.46
CA ASP A 410 12.63 -14.69 9.93
C ASP A 410 12.66 -14.87 8.40
N LEU A 411 11.75 -14.25 7.67
CA LEU A 411 11.74 -14.26 6.21
C LEU A 411 12.66 -13.19 5.62
N GLY A 412 13.20 -13.44 4.43
CA GLY A 412 14.02 -12.47 3.71
C GLY A 412 13.17 -11.32 3.15
N GLU A 413 13.56 -10.09 3.45
CA GLU A 413 12.90 -8.85 3.06
C GLU A 413 13.87 -7.97 2.28
N ASP A 414 13.73 -7.96 0.96
CA ASP A 414 14.66 -7.24 0.08
C ASP A 414 14.32 -5.75 0.03
N GLN A 415 15.21 -4.92 0.55
CA GLN A 415 15.07 -3.46 0.54
C GLN A 415 16.08 -2.84 -0.41
N ARG A 416 15.61 -1.92 -1.28
CA ARG A 416 16.49 -1.14 -2.13
C ARG A 416 17.15 -0.04 -1.32
N LEU A 417 18.45 0.14 -1.45
CA LEU A 417 19.22 1.18 -0.80
C LEU A 417 19.65 2.27 -1.77
N GLY A 418 19.76 3.49 -1.26
CA GLY A 418 20.18 4.68 -1.99
C GLY A 418 19.01 5.53 -2.50
N PRO A 419 19.31 6.55 -3.32
CA PRO A 419 18.32 7.49 -3.83
C PRO A 419 17.42 6.87 -4.90
N TRP A 420 16.20 7.37 -4.93
CA TRP A 420 15.21 7.16 -5.97
C TRP A 420 14.47 8.47 -6.21
N VAL A 421 14.26 8.81 -7.47
CA VAL A 421 13.52 10.01 -7.88
C VAL A 421 12.61 9.69 -9.04
N THR A 422 11.41 10.26 -9.01
CA THR A 422 10.49 10.31 -10.15
C THR A 422 10.10 11.74 -10.44
N LEU A 423 10.11 12.11 -11.71
CA LEU A 423 9.62 13.39 -12.23
C LEU A 423 8.61 13.10 -13.33
N LYS A 424 7.39 13.59 -13.20
CA LYS A 424 6.34 13.46 -14.22
C LYS A 424 5.87 14.84 -14.63
N PHE A 425 5.85 15.10 -15.92
CA PHE A 425 5.31 16.30 -16.53
C PHE A 425 4.27 15.91 -17.57
N GLY A 426 3.21 16.66 -17.66
CA GLY A 426 2.20 16.44 -18.67
C GLY A 426 1.71 17.75 -19.29
N ARG A 427 0.97 17.65 -20.38
CA ARG A 427 0.19 18.72 -20.96
C ARG A 427 -1.25 18.24 -21.09
N ALA A 428 -2.12 18.74 -20.26
CA ALA A 428 -3.56 18.65 -20.43
C ALA A 428 -4.01 19.75 -21.37
N SER A 429 -4.82 19.42 -22.37
CA SER A 429 -5.22 20.40 -23.37
C SER A 429 -6.65 20.17 -23.82
N THR A 430 -7.36 21.26 -24.09
CA THR A 430 -8.69 21.28 -24.71
C THR A 430 -8.65 20.62 -26.10
N LEU A 431 -7.53 20.71 -26.83
CA LEU A 431 -7.32 19.99 -28.08
C LEU A 431 -7.30 18.46 -27.93
N LEU A 432 -6.91 17.97 -26.75
CA LEU A 432 -6.91 16.53 -26.41
C LEU A 432 -8.24 16.09 -25.78
N GLY A 433 -9.19 17.00 -25.60
CA GLY A 433 -10.48 16.72 -24.97
C GLY A 433 -10.54 17.03 -23.47
N SER A 434 -9.54 17.69 -22.91
CA SER A 434 -9.59 18.26 -21.55
C SER A 434 -10.58 19.44 -21.49
N GLU A 435 -11.20 19.70 -20.35
CA GLU A 435 -12.05 20.87 -20.13
C GLU A 435 -11.26 22.15 -19.80
N ALA A 436 -9.99 21.97 -19.40
CA ALA A 436 -9.06 23.07 -19.12
C ALA A 436 -7.66 22.74 -19.62
N ASP A 437 -6.91 23.79 -19.92
CA ASP A 437 -5.49 23.71 -20.26
C ASP A 437 -4.65 23.91 -19.01
N PHE A 438 -3.75 22.95 -18.73
CA PHE A 438 -2.79 23.04 -17.62
C PHE A 438 -1.64 22.04 -17.81
N PHE A 439 -0.58 22.21 -17.03
CA PHE A 439 0.51 21.25 -16.96
C PHE A 439 0.44 20.48 -15.63
N PRO A 440 0.03 19.19 -15.62
CA PRO A 440 0.17 18.36 -14.45
C PRO A 440 1.66 18.08 -14.18
N PHE A 441 2.04 18.24 -12.93
CA PHE A 441 3.39 18.03 -12.45
C PHE A 441 3.34 17.11 -11.21
N LYS A 442 4.24 16.13 -11.16
CA LYS A 442 4.46 15.31 -9.99
C LYS A 442 5.94 15.01 -9.83
N THR A 443 6.47 15.21 -8.64
CA THR A 443 7.81 14.76 -8.26
C THR A 443 7.73 13.96 -6.98
N GLU A 444 8.60 12.96 -6.89
CA GLU A 444 8.75 12.13 -5.71
C GLU A 444 10.22 11.74 -5.58
N ALA A 445 10.76 11.87 -4.38
CA ALA A 445 12.14 11.53 -4.08
C ALA A 445 12.21 10.77 -2.74
N HIS A 446 12.98 9.69 -2.74
CA HIS A 446 13.25 8.88 -1.55
C HIS A 446 14.74 8.59 -1.44
N VAL A 447 15.21 8.47 -0.20
CA VAL A 447 16.53 7.95 0.11
C VAL A 447 16.38 6.87 1.16
N ASN A 448 16.79 5.66 0.81
CA ASN A 448 16.80 4.52 1.72
C ASN A 448 18.24 4.25 2.16
N LEU A 449 18.45 4.13 3.46
CA LEU A 449 19.76 3.99 4.08
C LEU A 449 19.80 2.74 4.95
N GLY A 450 20.97 2.11 5.01
CA GLY A 450 21.26 0.99 5.90
C GLY A 450 22.30 1.42 6.94
N ILE A 451 21.89 2.22 7.93
CA ILE A 451 22.81 2.79 8.92
C ILE A 451 22.83 1.89 10.16
N LEU A 452 24.05 1.52 10.61
CA LEU A 452 24.29 0.72 11.82
C LEU A 452 23.53 -0.62 11.86
N GLY A 453 23.25 -1.23 10.70
CA GLY A 453 22.47 -2.47 10.61
C GLY A 453 20.96 -2.29 10.75
N GLY A 454 20.48 -1.06 10.85
CA GLY A 454 19.07 -0.69 10.74
C GLY A 454 18.68 -0.35 9.31
N PHE A 455 17.44 0.07 9.12
CA PHE A 455 16.92 0.56 7.84
C PHE A 455 16.19 1.89 8.05
N GLN A 456 16.47 2.87 7.22
CA GLN A 456 15.86 4.21 7.28
C GLN A 456 15.41 4.61 5.87
N SER A 457 14.24 5.22 5.79
CA SER A 457 13.67 5.76 4.55
C SER A 457 13.20 7.18 4.81
N ILE A 458 13.61 8.10 3.97
CA ILE A 458 13.15 9.50 3.97
C ILE A 458 12.63 9.80 2.58
N GLY A 459 11.43 10.34 2.51
CA GLY A 459 10.78 10.66 1.24
C GLY A 459 10.04 11.98 1.26
N ALA A 460 9.90 12.56 0.09
CA ALA A 460 9.05 13.73 -0.14
C ALA A 460 8.41 13.63 -1.53
N SER A 461 7.19 14.14 -1.64
CA SER A 461 6.50 14.27 -2.92
C SER A 461 5.80 15.62 -3.03
N TRP A 462 5.68 16.10 -4.25
CA TRP A 462 4.90 17.27 -4.60
C TRP A 462 4.14 17.03 -5.89
N GLU A 463 2.84 17.21 -5.84
CA GLU A 463 1.93 17.15 -6.97
C GLU A 463 1.29 18.52 -7.14
N ALA A 464 1.14 18.99 -8.38
CA ALA A 464 0.53 20.29 -8.66
C ALA A 464 -0.02 20.31 -10.09
N ARG A 465 -0.93 21.26 -10.32
CA ARG A 465 -1.33 21.70 -11.66
C ARG A 465 -0.80 23.10 -11.90
N VAL A 466 -0.14 23.32 -13.01
CA VAL A 466 0.39 24.65 -13.39
C VAL A 466 -0.53 25.23 -14.46
N TYR A 467 -1.19 26.32 -14.12
CA TYR A 467 -2.05 27.11 -15.00
C TYR A 467 -1.33 28.38 -15.42
N ASP A 468 -1.85 29.13 -16.38
CA ASP A 468 -1.28 30.41 -16.82
C ASP A 468 -1.20 31.44 -15.69
N HIS A 469 -2.08 31.34 -14.67
CA HIS A 469 -2.14 32.22 -13.52
C HIS A 469 -1.43 31.68 -12.26
N GLY A 470 -0.69 30.56 -12.36
CA GLY A 470 0.10 30.00 -11.26
C GLY A 470 -0.24 28.55 -10.94
N PHE A 471 0.18 28.12 -9.76
CA PHE A 471 -0.07 26.76 -9.27
C PHE A 471 -1.49 26.60 -8.75
N GLY A 472 -2.04 25.39 -8.88
CA GLY A 472 -3.28 24.96 -8.25
C GLY A 472 -3.22 23.48 -7.87
N ASP A 473 -4.15 23.04 -7.03
CA ASP A 473 -4.30 21.66 -6.56
C ASP A 473 -2.97 21.06 -6.05
N GLN A 474 -2.26 21.82 -5.24
CA GLN A 474 -0.97 21.42 -4.72
C GLN A 474 -1.13 20.43 -3.56
N LEU A 475 -0.37 19.35 -3.61
CA LEU A 475 -0.25 18.38 -2.53
C LEU A 475 1.22 18.09 -2.27
N ILE A 476 1.68 18.47 -1.09
CA ILE A 476 3.04 18.20 -0.62
C ILE A 476 2.96 17.15 0.48
N ARG A 477 3.79 16.12 0.40
CA ARG A 477 3.92 15.11 1.46
C ARG A 477 5.38 14.91 1.81
N GLY A 478 5.63 14.71 3.10
CA GLY A 478 6.91 14.26 3.63
C GLY A 478 6.71 12.99 4.43
N GLN A 479 7.65 12.08 4.37
CA GLN A 479 7.60 10.83 5.13
C GLN A 479 8.98 10.42 5.63
N LEU A 480 8.98 9.83 6.81
CA LEU A 480 10.15 9.22 7.46
C LEU A 480 9.74 7.85 7.97
N TRP A 481 10.58 6.87 7.76
CA TRP A 481 10.47 5.56 8.38
C TRP A 481 11.85 5.08 8.83
N ALA A 482 11.96 4.54 10.03
CA ALA A 482 13.22 4.08 10.56
C ALA A 482 13.02 2.85 11.46
N ALA A 483 13.87 1.85 11.26
CA ALA A 483 13.98 0.70 12.15
C ALA A 483 15.43 0.55 12.64
N THR A 484 15.61 0.34 13.92
CA THR A 484 16.92 0.03 14.50
C THR A 484 17.38 -1.37 14.08
N PRO A 485 18.66 -1.72 14.24
CA PRO A 485 19.05 -3.12 14.31
C PRO A 485 18.31 -3.84 15.44
N VAL A 486 18.41 -5.16 15.48
CA VAL A 486 17.89 -5.93 16.62
C VAL A 486 18.72 -5.62 17.87
N LEU A 487 18.09 -4.99 18.85
CA LEU A 487 18.70 -4.59 20.11
C LEU A 487 18.64 -5.76 21.12
N ALA A 488 19.74 -6.00 21.83
CA ALA A 488 19.84 -7.06 22.83
C ALA A 488 19.32 -8.44 22.34
N ARG A 489 19.34 -8.71 21.04
CA ARG A 489 18.80 -9.91 20.36
C ARG A 489 17.30 -10.16 20.54
N THR A 490 16.57 -9.23 21.14
CA THR A 490 15.16 -9.44 21.54
C THR A 490 14.20 -8.38 21.08
N LEU A 491 14.66 -7.17 20.82
CA LEU A 491 13.80 -6.02 20.55
C LEU A 491 14.25 -5.26 19.30
N ARG A 492 13.32 -4.57 18.68
CA ARG A 492 13.55 -3.56 17.64
C ARG A 492 12.67 -2.36 17.91
N VAL A 493 13.21 -1.17 17.69
CA VAL A 493 12.43 0.07 17.71
C VAL A 493 12.17 0.46 16.26
N VAL A 494 10.90 0.76 15.96
CA VAL A 494 10.47 1.30 14.67
C VAL A 494 9.80 2.64 14.92
N ALA A 495 10.14 3.63 14.10
CA ALA A 495 9.53 4.95 14.15
C ALA A 495 9.12 5.35 12.73
N SER A 496 7.99 6.02 12.60
CA SER A 496 7.58 6.63 11.34
C SER A 496 6.94 7.99 11.58
N GLY A 497 6.98 8.83 10.54
CA GLY A 497 6.36 10.14 10.55
C GLY A 497 5.90 10.53 9.16
N GLN A 498 4.76 11.21 9.09
CA GLN A 498 4.20 11.72 7.86
C GLN A 498 3.69 13.15 8.07
N VAL A 499 3.85 13.98 7.08
CA VAL A 499 3.25 15.30 7.01
C VAL A 499 2.59 15.49 5.65
N GLY A 500 1.44 16.15 5.63
CA GLY A 500 0.70 16.45 4.42
C GLY A 500 0.25 17.90 4.40
N LEU A 501 0.37 18.56 3.26
CA LEU A 501 -0.04 19.93 3.02
C LEU A 501 -0.78 20.02 1.68
N MET A 502 -1.99 20.54 1.70
CA MET A 502 -2.75 20.89 0.49
C MET A 502 -2.84 22.42 0.38
N ALA A 503 -2.57 22.95 -0.80
CA ALA A 503 -2.69 24.36 -1.11
C ALA A 503 -3.42 24.57 -2.44
N ASP A 504 -4.14 25.69 -2.57
CA ASP A 504 -4.89 26.06 -3.78
C ASP A 504 -5.80 24.93 -4.30
N ASN A 505 -6.40 24.19 -3.36
CA ASN A 505 -7.17 22.96 -3.62
C ASN A 505 -8.56 23.29 -4.18
N LYS A 506 -8.68 23.32 -5.49
CA LYS A 506 -9.94 23.58 -6.21
C LYS A 506 -10.91 22.41 -6.13
N HIS A 507 -10.39 21.19 -5.96
CA HIS A 507 -11.19 19.95 -5.92
C HIS A 507 -11.81 19.67 -4.55
N ARG A 508 -11.43 20.44 -3.52
CA ARG A 508 -11.91 20.30 -2.14
C ARG A 508 -11.61 18.92 -1.53
N ASP A 509 -10.52 18.31 -2.00
CA ASP A 509 -10.02 17.11 -1.39
C ASP A 509 -9.51 17.41 0.02
N ARG A 510 -9.56 16.41 0.90
CA ARG A 510 -9.12 16.53 2.29
C ARG A 510 -8.23 15.37 2.65
N VAL A 511 -7.35 15.60 3.60
CA VAL A 511 -6.64 14.55 4.30
C VAL A 511 -7.40 14.20 5.56
N TYR A 512 -7.43 12.90 5.87
CA TYR A 512 -8.05 12.36 7.07
C TYR A 512 -6.97 11.77 7.96
N VAL A 513 -7.21 11.78 9.28
CA VAL A 513 -6.36 11.12 10.27
C VAL A 513 -7.27 10.44 11.28
N GLY A 514 -7.04 9.18 11.50
CA GLY A 514 -7.76 8.30 12.41
C GLY A 514 -7.15 6.91 12.35
N TRP A 515 -7.91 5.88 12.70
CA TRP A 515 -7.41 4.52 12.74
C TRP A 515 -6.88 4.04 11.38
N ALA A 516 -7.64 4.25 10.32
CA ALA A 516 -7.29 3.77 8.97
C ALA A 516 -6.00 4.39 8.45
N GLU A 517 -5.71 5.61 8.86
CA GLU A 517 -4.50 6.35 8.48
C GLU A 517 -3.33 6.07 9.44
N GLY A 518 -3.58 5.38 10.57
CA GLY A 518 -2.55 4.93 11.49
C GLY A 518 -2.61 5.52 12.91
N LEU A 519 -3.51 6.46 13.22
CA LEU A 519 -3.69 6.98 14.57
C LEU A 519 -4.58 6.01 15.39
N ARG A 520 -3.97 4.96 15.91
CA ARG A 520 -4.65 3.85 16.60
C ARG A 520 -5.27 4.33 17.91
N GLY A 521 -6.55 4.01 18.12
CA GLY A 521 -7.32 4.46 19.30
C GLY A 521 -8.35 5.55 18.98
N TYR A 522 -8.18 6.33 17.91
CA TYR A 522 -9.20 7.23 17.38
C TYR A 522 -9.94 6.55 16.22
N PRO A 523 -11.27 6.68 16.12
CA PRO A 523 -12.03 6.15 14.99
C PRO A 523 -11.51 6.60 13.62
N ILE A 524 -11.92 5.91 12.57
CA ILE A 524 -11.61 6.31 11.20
C ILE A 524 -12.14 7.73 10.94
N HIS A 525 -11.38 8.52 10.17
CA HIS A 525 -11.78 9.88 9.76
C HIS A 525 -12.09 10.85 10.92
N THR A 526 -11.57 10.61 12.14
CA THR A 526 -11.81 11.50 13.29
C THR A 526 -11.35 12.92 13.02
N PHE A 527 -10.17 13.07 12.43
CA PHE A 527 -9.60 14.37 12.09
C PHE A 527 -9.53 14.53 10.58
N TYR A 528 -9.79 15.72 10.08
CA TYR A 528 -9.74 16.02 8.65
C TYR A 528 -9.36 17.49 8.42
N GLY A 529 -8.82 17.76 7.24
CA GLY A 529 -8.43 19.12 6.85
C GLY A 529 -7.51 19.13 5.63
N TYR A 530 -6.80 20.23 5.44
CA TYR A 530 -5.84 20.41 4.35
C TYR A 530 -4.39 20.19 4.79
N ASN A 531 -4.15 20.19 6.10
CA ASN A 531 -2.84 19.96 6.70
C ASN A 531 -2.93 18.80 7.68
N SER A 532 -1.93 17.95 7.70
CA SER A 532 -1.89 16.79 8.61
C SER A 532 -0.48 16.47 9.05
N TYR A 533 -0.38 15.87 10.20
CA TYR A 533 0.79 15.13 10.62
C TYR A 533 0.37 13.82 11.29
N LEU A 534 1.27 12.84 11.24
CA LEU A 534 1.11 11.55 11.88
C LEU A 534 2.50 11.05 12.28
N ALA A 535 2.65 10.58 13.51
CA ALA A 535 3.90 10.07 14.05
C ALA A 535 3.64 8.79 14.85
N HIS A 536 4.53 7.82 14.71
CA HIS A 536 4.44 6.53 15.36
C HIS A 536 5.79 6.12 15.94
N ILE A 537 5.74 5.45 17.07
CA ILE A 537 6.88 4.73 17.62
C ILE A 537 6.40 3.36 18.13
N GLU A 538 7.11 2.32 17.79
CA GLU A 538 6.86 0.95 18.24
C GLU A 538 8.10 0.31 18.80
N VAL A 539 7.96 -0.38 19.92
CA VAL A 539 8.96 -1.31 20.45
C VAL A 539 8.46 -2.72 20.17
N ARG A 540 9.05 -3.37 19.18
CA ARG A 540 8.65 -4.71 18.70
C ARG A 540 9.56 -5.77 19.31
N SER A 541 8.99 -6.86 19.84
CA SER A 541 9.76 -8.03 20.23
C SER A 541 10.17 -8.84 18.99
N MET A 542 11.29 -9.57 19.10
CA MET A 542 11.55 -10.66 18.16
C MET A 542 10.54 -11.78 18.39
N ALA A 543 10.27 -12.53 17.33
CA ALA A 543 9.36 -13.65 17.43
C ALA A 543 9.99 -14.82 18.19
N PHE A 544 9.20 -15.46 19.02
CA PHE A 544 9.49 -16.80 19.54
C PHE A 544 8.69 -17.84 18.76
N SER A 545 9.25 -19.04 18.67
CA SER A 545 8.60 -20.16 18.02
C SER A 545 7.64 -20.86 18.98
N LEU A 546 6.39 -20.99 18.57
CA LEU A 546 5.39 -21.79 19.26
C LEU A 546 4.83 -22.79 18.23
N TRP A 547 5.32 -24.03 18.26
CA TRP A 547 5.11 -25.01 17.19
C TRP A 547 5.56 -24.46 15.83
N SER A 548 4.63 -24.42 14.85
CA SER A 548 4.86 -23.84 13.52
C SER A 548 4.63 -22.32 13.47
N LEU A 549 4.16 -21.70 14.57
CA LEU A 549 3.88 -20.27 14.63
C LEU A 549 5.12 -19.47 15.03
N ARG A 550 5.20 -18.24 14.54
CA ARG A 550 6.11 -17.21 15.02
C ARG A 550 5.29 -16.13 15.69
N VAL A 551 5.47 -15.95 17.00
CA VAL A 551 4.66 -15.02 17.79
C VAL A 551 5.56 -13.94 18.37
N GLY A 552 5.14 -12.70 18.24
CA GLY A 552 5.78 -11.52 18.79
C GLY A 552 4.75 -10.53 19.33
N GLY A 553 5.22 -9.60 20.14
CA GLY A 553 4.40 -8.53 20.67
C GLY A 553 5.02 -7.16 20.43
N LEU A 554 4.25 -6.12 20.61
CA LEU A 554 4.76 -4.76 20.59
C LEU A 554 4.00 -3.85 21.55
N LEU A 555 4.67 -2.76 21.90
CA LEU A 555 4.06 -1.58 22.53
C LEU A 555 4.21 -0.41 21.57
N PHE A 556 3.23 0.47 21.54
CA PHE A 556 3.26 1.62 20.65
C PHE A 556 2.74 2.90 21.31
N ALA A 557 3.16 4.02 20.74
CA ALA A 557 2.56 5.32 20.93
C ALA A 557 2.44 6.01 19.56
N ASP A 558 1.28 6.58 19.29
CA ASP A 558 1.03 7.33 18.07
C ASP A 558 0.59 8.76 18.43
N ALA A 559 0.86 9.71 17.54
CA ALA A 559 0.36 11.07 17.63
C ALA A 559 -0.02 11.59 16.26
N GLY A 560 -1.14 12.30 16.13
CA GLY A 560 -1.58 12.81 14.84
C GLY A 560 -2.74 13.78 14.93
N HIS A 561 -2.92 14.56 13.87
CA HIS A 561 -4.05 15.45 13.68
C HIS A 561 -4.14 15.91 12.23
N ALA A 562 -5.33 16.33 11.83
CA ALA A 562 -5.54 17.07 10.58
C ALA A 562 -6.39 18.31 10.85
N ALA A 563 -6.08 19.42 10.17
CA ALA A 563 -6.79 20.69 10.28
C ALA A 563 -6.71 21.47 8.96
N ASP A 564 -7.60 22.47 8.81
CA ASP A 564 -7.62 23.30 7.60
C ASP A 564 -6.41 24.26 7.49
N SER A 565 -5.76 24.54 8.61
CA SER A 565 -4.55 25.38 8.62
C SER A 565 -3.47 24.76 9.49
N TRP A 566 -2.22 25.13 9.23
CA TRP A 566 -1.09 24.67 10.02
C TRP A 566 -1.18 25.11 11.50
N GLN A 567 -1.70 26.30 11.75
CA GLN A 567 -1.92 26.82 13.09
C GLN A 567 -3.06 26.12 13.85
N GLY A 568 -3.97 25.48 13.13
CA GLY A 568 -5.07 24.71 13.70
C GLY A 568 -4.69 23.29 14.12
N LEU A 569 -3.47 22.85 13.81
CA LEU A 569 -2.99 21.53 14.21
C LEU A 569 -2.84 21.48 15.75
N ALA A 570 -3.42 20.44 16.34
CA ALA A 570 -3.34 20.16 17.77
C ALA A 570 -2.64 18.81 17.99
N PHE A 571 -2.33 18.49 19.24
CA PHE A 571 -1.66 17.24 19.58
C PHE A 571 -2.66 16.25 20.16
N TYR A 572 -2.92 15.16 19.43
CA TYR A 572 -3.70 14.03 19.89
C TYR A 572 -2.85 12.78 19.87
N ASP A 573 -2.82 12.08 20.98
CA ASP A 573 -1.95 10.96 21.23
C ASP A 573 -2.70 9.71 21.68
N THR A 574 -2.10 8.56 21.40
CA THR A 574 -2.59 7.25 21.78
C THR A 574 -1.44 6.40 22.29
N ALA A 575 -1.77 5.42 23.09
CA ALA A 575 -0.85 4.36 23.49
C ALA A 575 -1.53 3.01 23.39
N GLY A 576 -0.75 1.96 23.19
CA GLY A 576 -1.34 0.65 23.04
C GLY A 576 -0.34 -0.49 22.99
N ALA A 577 -0.89 -1.67 22.77
CA ALA A 577 -0.14 -2.90 22.62
C ALA A 577 -0.64 -3.70 21.41
N GLY A 578 0.20 -4.55 20.86
CA GLY A 578 -0.15 -5.38 19.72
C GLY A 578 0.46 -6.78 19.80
N LEU A 579 -0.27 -7.72 19.21
CA LEU A 579 0.16 -9.08 18.98
C LEU A 579 0.49 -9.26 17.50
N ARG A 580 1.53 -10.02 17.23
CA ARG A 580 1.99 -10.37 15.87
C ARG A 580 2.13 -11.87 15.77
N VAL A 581 1.48 -12.49 14.78
CA VAL A 581 1.56 -13.94 14.55
C VAL A 581 1.86 -14.19 13.08
N LEU A 582 2.95 -14.86 12.78
CA LEU A 582 3.25 -15.38 11.46
C LEU A 582 3.02 -16.87 11.43
N ILE A 583 2.27 -17.32 10.45
CA ILE A 583 2.06 -18.72 10.11
C ILE A 583 2.65 -18.92 8.71
N PRO A 584 3.93 -19.30 8.59
CA PRO A 584 4.64 -19.32 7.30
C PRO A 584 4.00 -20.23 6.26
N GLN A 585 3.23 -21.23 6.70
CA GLN A 585 2.50 -22.15 5.83
C GLN A 585 1.25 -21.50 5.22
N LEU A 586 0.60 -20.57 5.94
CA LEU A 586 -0.65 -19.95 5.49
C LEU A 586 -0.41 -18.60 4.81
N ASN A 587 0.50 -17.81 5.33
CA ASN A 587 0.78 -16.49 4.78
C ASN A 587 2.22 -16.08 5.09
N ALA A 588 2.83 -15.30 4.21
CA ALA A 588 4.08 -14.61 4.52
C ALA A 588 3.85 -13.23 5.18
N ASP A 589 2.60 -12.76 5.21
CA ASP A 589 2.22 -11.58 5.98
C ASP A 589 1.91 -11.94 7.43
N VAL A 590 2.34 -11.07 8.33
CA VAL A 590 2.07 -11.19 9.76
C VAL A 590 0.62 -10.82 10.04
N LEU A 591 -0.11 -11.70 10.72
CA LEU A 591 -1.38 -11.34 11.35
C LEU A 591 -1.08 -10.42 12.54
N ARG A 592 -1.67 -9.25 12.55
CA ARG A 592 -1.58 -8.29 13.64
C ARG A 592 -2.91 -8.13 14.35
N CYS A 593 -2.88 -7.97 15.66
CA CYS A 593 -3.98 -7.46 16.44
C CYS A 593 -3.45 -6.32 17.32
N ASP A 594 -3.90 -5.11 17.10
CA ASP A 594 -3.50 -3.91 17.84
C ASP A 594 -4.67 -3.41 18.67
N TRP A 595 -4.37 -2.99 19.88
CA TRP A 595 -5.29 -2.37 20.79
C TRP A 595 -4.77 -0.99 21.17
N GLY A 596 -5.51 0.07 20.78
CA GLY A 596 -5.16 1.46 21.00
C GLY A 596 -6.14 2.19 21.91
N VAL A 597 -5.59 2.98 22.80
CA VAL A 597 -6.34 3.79 23.78
C VAL A 597 -6.11 5.26 23.46
N PRO A 598 -7.15 6.06 23.18
CA PRO A 598 -7.01 7.51 23.03
C PRO A 598 -6.67 8.13 24.39
N LEU A 599 -5.65 8.98 24.43
CA LEU A 599 -5.18 9.62 25.66
C LEU A 599 -5.77 11.01 25.87
N ARG A 600 -6.40 11.59 24.84
CA ARG A 600 -7.05 12.91 24.91
C ARG A 600 -8.45 12.87 24.35
N ASP A 601 -9.32 13.66 24.96
CA ASP A 601 -10.68 13.88 24.46
C ASP A 601 -10.64 14.74 23.20
N TYR A 602 -11.36 14.34 22.16
CA TYR A 602 -11.63 15.18 21.00
C TYR A 602 -12.98 15.85 21.18
N LEU A 603 -12.99 17.18 21.17
CA LEU A 603 -14.17 18.00 21.43
C LEU A 603 -14.61 18.70 20.14
N VAL A 604 -15.88 18.58 19.81
CA VAL A 604 -16.52 19.39 18.75
C VAL A 604 -17.57 20.28 19.41
N GLY A 605 -17.43 21.61 19.27
CA GLY A 605 -18.33 22.55 19.91
C GLY A 605 -18.36 22.45 21.46
N GLY A 606 -17.26 21.96 22.08
CA GLY A 606 -17.18 21.77 23.53
C GLY A 606 -17.79 20.45 24.04
N VAL A 607 -18.32 19.61 23.15
CA VAL A 607 -18.85 18.27 23.49
C VAL A 607 -17.84 17.21 23.10
N PRO A 608 -17.51 16.24 23.98
CA PRO A 608 -16.63 15.15 23.63
C PRO A 608 -17.23 14.25 22.54
N GLU A 609 -16.64 14.26 21.36
CA GLU A 609 -16.97 13.34 20.26
C GLU A 609 -16.19 12.03 20.40
N VAL A 610 -14.93 12.11 20.83
CA VAL A 610 -14.14 10.95 21.28
C VAL A 610 -13.67 11.23 22.70
N ARG A 611 -13.98 10.35 23.62
CA ARG A 611 -13.49 10.43 25.00
C ARG A 611 -12.21 9.61 25.14
N SER A 612 -11.29 10.11 25.92
CA SER A 612 -10.07 9.40 26.29
C SER A 612 -10.37 8.21 27.22
N GLY A 613 -9.40 7.30 27.29
CA GLY A 613 -9.39 6.19 28.25
C GLY A 613 -9.85 4.85 27.70
N LEU A 614 -9.69 3.83 28.53
CA LEU A 614 -9.85 2.41 28.17
C LEU A 614 -11.24 2.05 27.62
N ARG A 615 -12.30 2.70 28.09
CA ARG A 615 -13.67 2.40 27.64
C ARG A 615 -13.93 2.78 26.19
N ASN A 616 -13.15 3.68 25.64
CA ASN A 616 -13.26 4.16 24.26
C ASN A 616 -12.13 3.63 23.37
N SER A 617 -11.41 2.63 23.87
CA SER A 617 -10.34 1.99 23.11
C SER A 617 -10.89 1.18 21.94
N LEU A 618 -10.08 1.14 20.88
CA LEU A 618 -10.35 0.39 19.66
C LEU A 618 -9.38 -0.77 19.52
N ALA A 619 -9.83 -1.83 18.90
CA ALA A 619 -9.00 -2.94 18.50
C ALA A 619 -9.11 -3.19 16.99
N TYR A 620 -8.02 -3.58 16.40
CA TYR A 620 -7.93 -3.97 15.00
C TYR A 620 -7.22 -5.30 14.89
N CYS A 621 -7.76 -6.20 14.09
CA CYS A 621 -7.07 -7.41 13.68
C CYS A 621 -7.06 -7.49 12.15
N GLY A 622 -5.90 -7.79 11.57
CA GLY A 622 -5.74 -7.91 10.13
C GLY A 622 -4.35 -8.37 9.75
N PHE A 623 -4.10 -8.52 8.45
CA PHE A 623 -2.80 -8.92 7.95
C PHE A 623 -1.94 -7.69 7.62
N ARG A 624 -0.61 -7.82 7.75
CA ARG A 624 0.45 -6.82 7.57
C ARG A 624 0.73 -5.96 8.80
N GLN A 625 1.83 -5.21 8.74
CA GLN A 625 2.20 -4.26 9.79
C GLN A 625 1.35 -2.98 9.72
N ALA A 626 1.40 -2.18 10.78
CA ALA A 626 0.58 -0.97 10.87
C ALA A 626 1.00 0.11 9.87
N PHE A 627 2.30 0.20 9.54
CA PHE A 627 2.91 1.20 8.65
C PHE A 627 4.29 0.75 8.19
#